data_41eac08d3dc13ffb10534d7515018af6
#
_entry.id   41eac08d3dc13ffb10534d7515018af6
#
_cell.length_a   1.000
_cell.length_b   1.000
_cell.length_c   1.000
_cell.angle_alpha   90.00
_cell.angle_beta   90.00
_cell.angle_gamma   90.00
#
_symmetry.space_group_name_H-M   'P 1'
#
loop_
_entity.id
_entity.type
_entity.pdbx_description
1 polymer ?
#
loop_
_entity_poly.entity_id
_entity_poly.type
_entity_poly.pdbx_seq_one_letter_code
_entity_poly.pdbx_strand_id
1 'polypeptide(L)'
;MEICGQPSLPLPANQHVDFVAIDFETATSDPNSACAVGLAFVVGLEVVATTHRLIQPPGNQYAQGNIHVHGIYPEDTEHAPDFLTVWQELHPMLAGKALIAHNARFDMSVIKLPWPPTATPTCSSTPTSNTSTALPCPGTWSPA
;
A
#
# COMPACT_ATOMS: atom_id res chain seq x y z
N MET A 1 20.24 4.75 2.38
CA MET A 1 19.76 4.22 1.09
C MET A 1 18.85 5.28 0.50
N GLU A 2 19.35 6.03 -0.44
CA GLU A 2 18.52 7.04 -1.12
C GLU A 2 17.52 6.34 -2.02
N ILE A 3 16.24 6.34 -1.62
CA ILE A 3 15.14 5.99 -2.50
C ILE A 3 14.71 7.29 -3.20
N CYS A 4 15.63 7.90 -3.92
CA CYS A 4 15.32 9.06 -4.74
C CYS A 4 15.03 8.59 -6.16
N GLY A 5 13.74 8.62 -6.55
CA GLY A 5 13.37 8.79 -7.94
C GLY A 5 13.60 7.65 -8.91
N GLN A 6 13.37 6.42 -8.54
CA GLN A 6 13.17 5.38 -9.57
C GLN A 6 11.74 5.54 -10.14
N PRO A 7 11.59 5.77 -11.45
CA PRO A 7 10.27 5.82 -12.04
C PRO A 7 9.59 4.47 -11.83
N SER A 8 8.39 4.50 -11.26
CA SER A 8 7.54 3.30 -11.20
C SER A 8 7.29 2.83 -12.62
N LEU A 9 7.86 1.69 -13.00
CA LEU A 9 7.57 1.06 -14.28
C LEU A 9 6.19 0.41 -14.15
N PRO A 10 5.19 0.85 -14.96
CA PRO A 10 3.88 0.23 -14.93
C PRO A 10 4.00 -1.22 -15.37
N LEU A 11 3.35 -2.11 -14.62
CA LEU A 11 3.19 -3.49 -15.07
C LEU A 11 2.43 -3.50 -16.38
N PRO A 12 2.92 -4.17 -17.43
CA PRO A 12 2.14 -4.39 -18.64
C PRO A 12 0.86 -5.13 -18.29
N ALA A 13 -0.29 -4.60 -18.75
CA ALA A 13 -1.63 -5.07 -18.44
C ALA A 13 -1.85 -6.48 -18.90
N ASN A 14 -1.36 -7.51 -18.64
CA ASN A 14 -1.53 -8.95 -18.95
C ASN A 14 -0.25 -9.77 -18.73
N GLN A 15 0.76 -9.22 -18.06
CA GLN A 15 1.96 -10.00 -17.78
C GLN A 15 1.68 -10.95 -16.61
N HIS A 16 1.96 -12.24 -16.85
CA HIS A 16 2.02 -13.21 -15.75
C HIS A 16 3.12 -12.80 -14.76
N VAL A 17 2.82 -12.83 -13.49
CA VAL A 17 3.75 -12.55 -12.40
C VAL A 17 3.75 -13.76 -11.47
N ASP A 18 4.93 -14.28 -11.17
CA ASP A 18 5.06 -15.47 -10.32
C ASP A 18 4.72 -15.11 -8.85
N PHE A 19 5.23 -13.98 -8.38
CA PHE A 19 4.91 -13.44 -7.06
C PHE A 19 5.22 -11.94 -6.99
N VAL A 20 4.71 -11.30 -5.96
CA VAL A 20 5.02 -9.92 -5.62
C VAL A 20 5.67 -9.88 -4.24
N ALA A 21 6.86 -9.31 -4.15
CA ALA A 21 7.47 -8.97 -2.88
C ALA A 21 6.88 -7.65 -2.38
N ILE A 22 6.49 -7.61 -1.11
CA ILE A 22 5.92 -6.44 -0.44
C ILE A 22 6.72 -6.12 0.81
N ASP A 23 6.92 -4.84 1.07
CA ASP A 23 7.59 -4.33 2.26
C ASP A 23 6.98 -3.01 2.70
N PHE A 24 6.63 -2.92 3.99
CA PHE A 24 6.09 -1.69 4.61
C PHE A 24 7.12 -1.06 5.53
N GLU A 25 7.16 0.27 5.51
CA GLU A 25 7.81 1.07 6.55
C GLU A 25 6.76 1.70 7.46
N THR A 26 7.05 1.74 8.76
CA THR A 26 6.15 2.35 9.75
C THR A 26 6.81 3.54 10.43
N ALA A 27 6.03 4.60 10.65
CA ALA A 27 6.50 5.83 11.30
C ALA A 27 6.79 5.64 12.80
N THR A 28 6.11 4.68 13.42
CA THR A 28 6.28 4.31 14.83
C THR A 28 6.30 2.78 14.98
N SER A 29 6.40 2.29 16.19
CA SER A 29 6.28 0.85 16.48
C SER A 29 4.86 0.30 16.29
N ASP A 30 3.87 1.17 16.09
CA ASP A 30 2.50 0.76 15.84
C ASP A 30 2.34 0.36 14.35
N PRO A 31 1.89 -0.86 14.04
CA PRO A 31 1.62 -1.27 12.66
C PRO A 31 0.63 -0.35 11.91
N ASN A 32 -0.21 0.37 12.66
CA ASN A 32 -1.17 1.33 12.13
C ASN A 32 -0.54 2.65 11.65
N SER A 33 0.79 2.76 11.68
CA SER A 33 1.53 3.95 11.30
C SER A 33 2.32 3.78 10.00
N ALA A 34 1.84 2.96 9.05
CA ALA A 34 2.52 2.80 7.78
C ALA A 34 2.82 4.15 7.12
N CYS A 35 4.06 4.36 6.72
CA CYS A 35 4.52 5.59 6.06
C CYS A 35 5.07 5.36 4.64
N ALA A 36 5.34 4.13 4.28
CA ALA A 36 5.71 3.74 2.92
C ALA A 36 5.37 2.29 2.64
N VAL A 37 5.20 1.96 1.37
CA VAL A 37 5.09 0.59 0.88
C VAL A 37 5.88 0.45 -0.42
N GLY A 38 6.64 -0.63 -0.53
CA GLY A 38 7.34 -1.04 -1.73
C GLY A 38 6.80 -2.36 -2.27
N LEU A 39 6.67 -2.46 -3.58
CA LEU A 39 6.31 -3.67 -4.29
C LEU A 39 7.36 -3.98 -5.34
N ALA A 40 7.74 -5.25 -5.48
CA ALA A 40 8.55 -5.76 -6.58
C ALA A 40 7.83 -6.94 -7.22
N PHE A 41 7.60 -6.85 -8.51
CA PHE A 41 6.94 -7.89 -9.30
C PHE A 41 7.99 -8.79 -9.94
N VAL A 42 7.88 -10.09 -9.75
CA VAL A 42 8.90 -11.06 -10.11
C VAL A 42 8.37 -12.10 -11.09
N VAL A 43 9.15 -12.35 -12.13
CA VAL A 43 8.93 -13.39 -13.12
C VAL A 43 10.24 -14.13 -13.34
N GLY A 44 10.25 -15.44 -13.17
CA GLY A 44 11.43 -16.28 -13.43
C GLY A 44 12.67 -15.84 -12.64
N LEU A 45 12.51 -15.40 -11.38
CA LEU A 45 13.57 -14.88 -10.50
C LEU A 45 14.10 -13.49 -10.85
N GLU A 46 13.51 -12.81 -11.83
CA GLU A 46 13.87 -11.45 -12.20
C GLU A 46 12.81 -10.45 -11.76
N VAL A 47 13.23 -9.31 -11.23
CA VAL A 47 12.33 -8.19 -10.94
C VAL A 47 12.00 -7.49 -12.25
N VAL A 48 10.73 -7.58 -12.67
CA VAL A 48 10.25 -7.00 -13.93
C VAL A 48 9.61 -5.63 -13.76
N ALA A 49 9.13 -5.30 -12.55
CA ALA A 49 8.58 -3.99 -12.24
C ALA A 49 8.68 -3.71 -10.74
N THR A 50 8.72 -2.45 -10.37
CA THR A 50 8.68 -2.00 -8.97
C THR A 50 7.70 -0.85 -8.83
N THR A 51 7.09 -0.75 -7.67
CA THR A 51 6.23 0.37 -7.28
C THR A 51 6.56 0.77 -5.86
N HIS A 52 6.68 2.06 -5.62
CA HIS A 52 6.88 2.62 -4.29
C HIS A 52 5.86 3.73 -4.05
N ARG A 53 5.27 3.77 -2.87
CA ARG A 53 4.33 4.80 -2.44
C ARG A 53 4.67 5.27 -1.03
N LEU A 54 4.69 6.59 -0.86
CA LEU A 54 4.64 7.20 0.46
C LEU A 54 3.20 7.23 0.96
N ILE A 55 3.04 7.08 2.26
CA ILE A 55 1.75 7.05 2.95
C ILE A 55 1.82 8.06 4.09
N GLN A 56 0.82 8.91 4.24
CA GLN A 56 0.72 9.73 5.42
C GLN A 56 0.21 8.89 6.59
N PRO A 57 1.02 8.65 7.65
CA PRO A 57 0.54 7.95 8.83
C PRO A 57 -0.43 8.81 9.63
N PRO A 58 -1.29 8.23 10.47
CA PRO A 58 -2.22 8.98 11.31
C PRO A 58 -1.50 10.05 12.15
N GLY A 59 -1.98 11.31 12.03
CA GLY A 59 -1.37 12.46 12.70
C GLY A 59 0.04 12.83 12.22
N ASN A 60 0.56 12.17 11.20
CA ASN A 60 1.91 12.37 10.65
C ASN A 60 3.01 12.35 11.71
N GLN A 61 2.88 11.48 12.72
CA GLN A 61 3.78 11.37 13.85
C GLN A 61 4.80 10.27 13.64
N TYR A 62 6.05 10.57 13.97
CA TYR A 62 7.18 9.69 13.78
C TYR A 62 7.99 9.49 15.06
N ALA A 63 8.44 8.26 15.29
CA ALA A 63 9.43 7.95 16.31
C ALA A 63 10.85 8.07 15.72
N GLN A 64 11.76 8.68 16.44
CA GLN A 64 13.15 8.87 15.99
C GLN A 64 13.85 7.56 15.62
N GLY A 65 13.55 6.48 16.35
CA GLY A 65 14.10 5.16 16.05
C GLY A 65 13.69 4.64 14.67
N ASN A 66 12.44 4.87 14.27
CA ASN A 66 11.94 4.46 12.97
C ASN A 66 12.56 5.31 11.86
N ILE A 67 12.62 6.63 12.04
CA ILE A 67 13.31 7.54 11.09
C ILE A 67 14.75 7.10 10.87
N HIS A 68 15.45 6.74 11.93
CA HIS A 68 16.85 6.27 11.84
C HIS A 68 17.00 5.01 10.98
N VAL A 69 15.98 4.14 10.98
CA VAL A 69 15.98 2.90 10.21
C VAL A 69 15.72 3.12 8.73
N HIS A 70 14.64 3.84 8.39
CA HIS A 70 14.18 3.97 7.00
C HIS A 70 14.46 5.33 6.37
N GLY A 71 14.82 6.35 7.15
CA GLY A 71 15.18 7.67 6.63
C GLY A 71 14.02 8.49 6.07
N ILE A 72 12.77 8.14 6.38
CA ILE A 72 11.58 8.88 5.97
C ILE A 72 11.21 9.84 7.10
N TYR A 73 11.02 11.10 6.77
CA TYR A 73 10.69 12.16 7.71
C TYR A 73 9.22 12.61 7.58
N PRO A 74 8.65 13.25 8.61
CA PRO A 74 7.29 13.79 8.53
C PRO A 74 7.05 14.70 7.32
N GLU A 75 8.05 15.46 6.91
CA GLU A 75 7.99 16.37 5.75
C GLU A 75 7.81 15.61 4.43
N ASP A 76 8.33 14.38 4.34
CA ASP A 76 8.22 13.55 3.13
C ASP A 76 6.80 13.04 2.91
N THR A 77 6.03 12.89 3.98
CA THR A 77 4.67 12.34 3.96
C THR A 77 3.57 13.36 4.28
N GLU A 78 3.94 14.61 4.49
CA GLU A 78 3.00 15.69 4.82
C GLU A 78 1.85 15.82 3.81
N HIS A 79 2.14 15.59 2.54
CA HIS A 79 1.17 15.67 1.44
C HIS A 79 0.89 14.31 0.80
N ALA A 80 1.39 13.22 1.39
CA ALA A 80 1.12 11.88 0.90
C ALA A 80 -0.34 11.49 1.18
N PRO A 81 -0.93 10.63 0.33
CA PRO A 81 -2.25 10.07 0.61
C PRO A 81 -2.21 9.15 1.83
N ASP A 82 -3.36 8.92 2.42
CA ASP A 82 -3.50 7.97 3.51
C ASP A 82 -3.37 6.51 3.05
N PHE A 83 -3.28 5.60 4.01
CA PHE A 83 -3.15 4.17 3.72
C PHE A 83 -4.28 3.63 2.84
N LEU A 84 -5.53 3.98 3.14
CA LEU A 84 -6.67 3.45 2.40
C LEU A 84 -6.64 3.87 0.94
N THR A 85 -6.30 5.12 0.67
CA THR A 85 -6.16 5.65 -0.69
C THR A 85 -5.06 4.90 -1.44
N VAL A 86 -3.88 4.75 -0.85
CA VAL A 86 -2.77 4.00 -1.46
C VAL A 86 -3.14 2.52 -1.65
N TRP A 87 -3.78 1.91 -0.66
CA TRP A 87 -4.17 0.50 -0.73
C TRP A 87 -5.20 0.23 -1.83
N GLN A 88 -6.15 1.15 -2.03
CA GLN A 88 -7.11 1.06 -3.12
C GLN A 88 -6.45 1.13 -4.51
N GLU A 89 -5.37 1.87 -4.65
CA GLU A 89 -4.59 1.92 -5.88
C GLU A 89 -3.80 0.63 -6.12
N LEU A 90 -3.21 0.07 -5.06
CA LEU A 90 -2.30 -1.09 -5.17
C LEU A 90 -3.02 -2.43 -5.17
N HIS A 91 -4.13 -2.55 -4.46
CA HIS A 91 -4.85 -3.82 -4.30
C HIS A 91 -5.22 -4.50 -5.63
N PRO A 92 -5.70 -3.80 -6.68
CA PRO A 92 -5.97 -4.43 -7.97
C PRO A 92 -4.74 -5.05 -8.62
N MET A 93 -3.56 -4.49 -8.37
CA MET A 93 -2.29 -5.02 -8.88
C MET A 93 -1.84 -6.30 -8.17
N LEU A 94 -2.31 -6.50 -6.96
CA LEU A 94 -1.96 -7.63 -6.09
C LEU A 94 -2.98 -8.78 -6.15
N ALA A 95 -4.20 -8.51 -6.62
CA ALA A 95 -5.28 -9.47 -6.64
C ALA A 95 -4.90 -10.76 -7.38
N GLY A 96 -5.09 -11.90 -6.72
CA GLY A 96 -4.79 -13.23 -7.26
C GLY A 96 -3.30 -13.58 -7.35
N LYS A 97 -2.40 -12.73 -6.84
CA LYS A 97 -0.96 -12.97 -6.85
C LYS A 97 -0.46 -13.47 -5.50
N ALA A 98 0.56 -14.30 -5.50
CA ALA A 98 1.27 -14.68 -4.29
C ALA A 98 2.06 -13.48 -3.76
N LEU A 99 1.92 -13.18 -2.47
CA LEU A 99 2.69 -12.13 -1.80
C LEU A 99 3.80 -12.75 -0.96
N ILE A 100 4.99 -12.18 -1.06
CA ILE A 100 6.16 -12.58 -0.27
C ILE A 100 6.67 -11.34 0.48
N ALA A 101 6.99 -11.49 1.75
CA ALA A 101 7.61 -10.46 2.58
C ALA A 101 8.71 -11.06 3.45
N HIS A 102 9.75 -10.28 3.77
CA HIS A 102 10.84 -10.74 4.62
C HIS A 102 10.33 -11.08 6.04
N ASN A 103 9.50 -10.24 6.60
CA ASN A 103 8.79 -10.48 7.86
C ASN A 103 7.28 -10.45 7.63
N ALA A 104 6.78 -11.44 6.92
CA ALA A 104 5.40 -11.48 6.45
C ALA A 104 4.36 -11.29 7.57
N ARG A 105 4.68 -11.68 8.82
CA ARG A 105 3.79 -11.46 9.96
C ARG A 105 3.58 -9.97 10.21
N PHE A 106 4.63 -9.16 10.10
CA PHE A 106 4.57 -7.72 10.25
C PHE A 106 3.76 -7.08 9.13
N ASP A 107 4.13 -7.34 7.87
CA ASP A 107 3.44 -6.75 6.70
C ASP A 107 1.97 -7.14 6.66
N MET A 108 1.65 -8.39 6.97
CA MET A 108 0.26 -8.84 7.06
C MET A 108 -0.49 -8.20 8.23
N SER A 109 0.18 -7.82 9.31
CA SER A 109 -0.46 -7.07 10.39
C SER A 109 -0.86 -5.66 9.95
N VAL A 110 -0.03 -5.00 9.15
CA VAL A 110 -0.33 -3.68 8.57
C VAL A 110 -1.57 -3.75 7.67
N ILE A 111 -1.63 -4.74 6.78
CA ILE A 111 -2.73 -4.90 5.84
C ILE A 111 -4.07 -5.21 6.54
N LYS A 112 -4.03 -6.02 7.59
CA LYS A 112 -5.24 -6.54 8.27
C LYS A 112 -5.82 -5.60 9.33
N LEU A 113 -5.13 -4.53 9.67
CA LEU A 113 -5.63 -3.60 10.68
C LEU A 113 -6.90 -2.88 10.20
N PRO A 114 -7.88 -2.68 11.11
CA PRO A 114 -8.95 -1.74 10.85
C PRO A 114 -8.35 -0.32 10.88
N TRP A 115 -7.96 0.18 9.73
CA TRP A 115 -7.50 1.55 9.61
C TRP A 115 -8.63 2.50 10.00
N PRO A 116 -8.35 3.54 10.81
CA PRO A 116 -9.38 4.49 11.16
C PRO A 116 -9.95 5.08 9.88
N PRO A 117 -11.28 5.21 9.78
CA PRO A 117 -11.88 5.85 8.62
C PRO A 117 -11.39 7.30 8.60
N THR A 118 -10.42 7.60 7.76
CA THR A 118 -10.19 8.97 7.36
C THR A 118 -11.42 9.36 6.57
N ALA A 119 -12.23 10.25 7.17
CA ALA A 119 -13.43 10.85 6.64
C ALA A 119 -14.01 10.05 5.46
N THR A 120 -14.92 9.12 5.74
CA THR A 120 -15.69 8.42 4.72
C THR A 120 -16.11 9.40 3.64
N PRO A 121 -15.79 9.17 2.35
CA PRO A 121 -16.66 9.68 1.34
C PRO A 121 -18.02 9.03 1.64
N THR A 122 -18.95 9.82 2.12
CA THR A 122 -20.33 9.41 2.29
C THR A 122 -20.78 8.83 0.96
N CYS A 123 -20.89 7.50 0.91
CA CYS A 123 -21.64 6.84 -0.14
C CYS A 123 -23.08 7.30 0.04
N SER A 124 -23.41 8.46 -0.53
CA SER A 124 -24.80 8.90 -0.64
C SER A 124 -25.42 7.96 -1.67
N SER A 125 -26.21 7.02 -1.18
CA SER A 125 -27.09 6.20 -1.97
C SER A 125 -28.17 7.10 -2.57
N THR A 126 -27.90 7.64 -3.74
CA THR A 126 -28.95 8.07 -4.67
C THR A 126 -28.87 7.14 -5.88
N PRO A 127 -29.90 6.36 -6.14
CA PRO A 127 -29.93 5.54 -7.34
C PRO A 127 -30.28 6.44 -8.53
N THR A 128 -29.28 6.87 -9.25
CA THR A 128 -29.47 7.32 -10.62
C THR A 128 -28.80 6.33 -11.54
N SER A 129 -29.65 5.68 -12.31
CA SER A 129 -29.33 4.79 -13.40
C SER A 129 -28.24 5.37 -14.32
N ASN A 130 -27.05 4.80 -14.32
CA ASN A 130 -26.33 4.43 -15.55
C ASN A 130 -25.04 3.66 -15.20
N THR A 131 -24.92 2.50 -15.85
CA THR A 131 -23.76 1.65 -15.98
C THR A 131 -22.43 2.30 -15.64
N SER A 132 -21.92 2.00 -14.44
CA SER A 132 -20.53 2.13 -14.10
C SER A 132 -20.20 1.09 -13.04
N THR A 133 -19.24 0.27 -13.34
CA THR A 133 -18.73 -0.84 -12.54
C THR A 133 -18.48 -0.38 -11.10
N ALA A 134 -19.36 -0.73 -10.19
CA ALA A 134 -19.18 -0.49 -8.76
C ALA A 134 -18.02 -1.34 -8.28
N LEU A 135 -16.94 -0.69 -7.84
CA LEU A 135 -15.89 -1.34 -7.07
C LEU A 135 -16.50 -1.84 -5.75
N PRO A 136 -16.22 -3.07 -5.33
CA PRO A 136 -16.74 -3.59 -4.08
C PRO A 136 -16.22 -2.77 -2.90
N CYS A 137 -17.11 -2.43 -1.98
CA CYS A 137 -16.78 -1.79 -0.71
C CYS A 137 -15.66 -2.56 0.01
N PRO A 138 -14.72 -1.86 0.69
CA PRO A 138 -13.64 -2.52 1.44
C PRO A 138 -14.23 -3.20 2.68
N GLY A 139 -14.59 -4.45 2.57
CA GLY A 139 -15.17 -5.22 3.67
C GLY A 139 -15.09 -6.73 3.52
N THR A 140 -14.72 -7.24 2.35
CA THR A 140 -14.66 -8.67 2.10
C THR A 140 -13.38 -9.06 1.38
N TRP A 141 -12.25 -8.84 2.04
CA TRP A 141 -11.04 -9.53 1.65
C TRP A 141 -10.94 -10.81 2.47
N SER A 142 -11.22 -11.94 1.85
CA SER A 142 -10.90 -13.26 2.39
C SER A 142 -9.58 -13.68 1.77
N PRO A 143 -8.54 -13.92 2.58
CA PRO A 143 -7.33 -14.55 2.06
C PRO A 143 -7.69 -15.97 1.63
N ALA A 144 -7.50 -16.25 0.39
CA ALA A 144 -7.50 -17.61 -0.08
C ALA A 144 -6.22 -18.31 0.30
#